data_9b760c71541847b82d99a7ee191da650
#
_entry.id   9b760c71541847b82d99a7ee191da650
#
_cell.length_a   1.000
_cell.length_b   1.000
_cell.length_c   1.000
_cell.angle_alpha   90.00
_cell.angle_beta   90.00
_cell.angle_gamma   90.00
#
_symmetry.space_group_name_H-M   'P 1'
#
loop_
_entity.id
_entity.type
_entity.pdbx_description
1 polymer ?
#
loop_
_entity_poly.entity_id
_entity_poly.type
_entity_poly.pdbx_seq_one_letter_code
_entity_poly.pdbx_strand_id
1 'polypeptide(L)'
;VLTPWFIDQGPEDLRDFISTLHRLLKPGGLWLNLGPLRYEPEVPIALRFAREELFDLAARSGFRLNRWRTDSLPYLVSTLNGRGKMEWVLTFSATKLEAPSDGESSEDSLPPWLIFRHLPIPTFPGQSLFWSETPVFQMVVSSIDGRRTLDDVAQLVSEGARRSELSMSQIRSAVRQCLTEVHPECRREGSAND
;
A
#
# COMPACT_ATOMS: atom_id res chain seq x y z
N VAL A 1 12.60 11.50 -4.76
CA VAL A 1 13.00 10.08 -4.86
C VAL A 1 12.87 9.63 -6.31
N LEU A 2 13.76 8.75 -6.76
CA LEU A 2 13.73 8.14 -8.09
C LEU A 2 13.66 6.62 -7.93
N THR A 3 12.74 5.98 -8.67
CA THR A 3 12.49 4.53 -8.63
C THR A 3 12.62 3.92 -10.04
N PRO A 4 13.86 3.84 -10.59
CA PRO A 4 14.06 3.22 -11.89
C PRO A 4 13.99 1.70 -11.77
N TRP A 5 13.16 1.04 -12.58
CA TRP A 5 13.03 -0.43 -12.61
C TRP A 5 12.84 -1.06 -11.23
N PHE A 6 11.99 -0.50 -10.38
CA PHE A 6 11.90 -0.90 -8.97
C PHE A 6 10.50 -1.35 -8.54
N ILE A 7 9.44 -0.73 -9.05
CA ILE A 7 8.08 -0.93 -8.52
C ILE A 7 7.59 -2.38 -8.65
N ASP A 8 7.93 -3.03 -9.75
CA ASP A 8 7.49 -4.40 -10.08
C ASP A 8 8.43 -5.50 -9.58
N GLN A 9 9.59 -5.11 -9.04
CA GLN A 9 10.65 -6.03 -8.60
C GLN A 9 10.72 -6.18 -7.09
N GLY A 10 10.00 -5.34 -6.34
CA GLY A 10 10.02 -5.35 -4.88
C GLY A 10 9.32 -6.59 -4.33
N PRO A 11 9.90 -7.28 -3.31
CA PRO A 11 9.23 -8.36 -2.60
C PRO A 11 8.10 -7.85 -1.69
N GLU A 12 7.94 -6.55 -1.57
CA GLU A 12 7.03 -5.90 -0.65
C GLU A 12 5.72 -5.49 -1.34
N ASP A 13 4.66 -5.45 -0.56
CA ASP A 13 3.39 -4.87 -0.98
C ASP A 13 3.60 -3.42 -1.43
N LEU A 14 3.09 -3.06 -2.60
CA LEU A 14 3.19 -1.71 -3.16
C LEU A 14 2.67 -0.63 -2.18
N ARG A 15 1.70 -0.96 -1.35
CA ARG A 15 1.18 -0.10 -0.29
C ARG A 15 2.24 0.26 0.74
N ASP A 16 3.04 -0.72 1.16
CA ASP A 16 4.15 -0.52 2.11
C ASP A 16 5.28 0.29 1.46
N PHE A 17 5.53 0.04 0.19
CA PHE A 17 6.50 0.80 -0.58
C PHE A 17 6.10 2.28 -0.69
N ILE A 18 4.86 2.58 -1.10
CA ILE A 18 4.36 3.96 -1.22
C ILE A 18 4.35 4.66 0.14
N SER A 19 3.97 3.97 1.21
CA SER A 19 4.05 4.49 2.58
C SER A 19 5.49 4.87 2.96
N THR A 20 6.45 4.05 2.59
CA THR A 20 7.88 4.33 2.81
C THR A 20 8.34 5.55 2.02
N LEU A 21 7.96 5.68 0.75
CA LEU A 21 8.24 6.85 -0.08
C LEU A 21 7.63 8.12 0.52
N HIS A 22 6.39 8.04 0.98
CA HIS A 22 5.73 9.17 1.61
C HIS A 22 6.47 9.63 2.87
N ARG A 23 6.96 8.71 3.69
CA ARG A 23 7.75 9.04 4.88
C ARG A 23 9.10 9.68 4.55
N LEU A 24 9.76 9.25 3.47
CA LEU A 24 11.07 9.75 3.06
C LEU A 24 11.01 11.13 2.39
N LEU A 25 9.90 11.46 1.74
CA LEU A 25 9.74 12.73 1.04
C LEU A 25 9.22 13.81 1.99
N LYS A 26 9.76 15.02 1.84
CA LYS A 26 9.16 16.23 2.43
C LYS A 26 7.90 16.62 1.65
N PRO A 27 6.97 17.38 2.24
CA PRO A 27 5.89 18.02 1.49
C PRO A 27 6.45 18.80 0.28
N GLY A 28 5.78 18.71 -0.86
CA GLY A 28 6.28 19.22 -2.14
C GLY A 28 7.38 18.38 -2.79
N GLY A 29 7.88 17.34 -2.10
CA GLY A 29 8.90 16.43 -2.63
C GLY A 29 8.40 15.62 -3.82
N LEU A 30 9.31 15.33 -4.76
CA LEU A 30 9.00 14.70 -6.04
C LEU A 30 9.35 13.20 -6.01
N TRP A 31 8.40 12.37 -6.45
CA TRP A 31 8.61 10.97 -6.80
C TRP A 31 8.63 10.83 -8.32
N LEU A 32 9.71 10.27 -8.84
CA LEU A 32 9.88 9.97 -10.26
C LEU A 32 10.01 8.46 -10.43
N ASN A 33 9.23 7.88 -11.33
CA ASN A 33 9.33 6.49 -11.72
C ASN A 33 9.72 6.34 -13.19
N LEU A 34 10.53 5.35 -13.47
CA LEU A 34 10.87 4.87 -14.81
C LEU A 34 11.03 3.36 -14.76
N GLY A 35 10.05 2.61 -15.19
CA GLY A 35 10.15 1.14 -15.20
C GLY A 35 8.86 0.47 -15.63
N PRO A 36 8.91 -0.82 -15.94
CA PRO A 36 7.73 -1.59 -16.27
C PRO A 36 6.86 -1.83 -15.02
N LEU A 37 5.61 -2.24 -15.24
CA LEU A 37 4.76 -2.90 -14.25
C LEU A 37 4.63 -4.37 -14.67
N ARG A 38 5.74 -5.09 -14.60
CA ARG A 38 5.84 -6.48 -15.03
C ARG A 38 6.25 -7.34 -13.85
N TYR A 39 5.29 -7.77 -13.10
CA TYR A 39 5.51 -8.61 -11.93
C TYR A 39 5.98 -10.00 -12.33
N GLU A 40 6.95 -10.54 -11.59
CA GLU A 40 7.40 -11.91 -11.76
C GLU A 40 6.27 -12.91 -11.45
N PRO A 41 6.30 -14.13 -12.03
CA PRO A 41 5.24 -15.13 -11.85
C PRO A 41 5.00 -15.52 -10.39
N GLU A 42 6.02 -15.40 -9.54
CA GLU A 42 6.00 -15.75 -8.12
C GLU A 42 5.26 -14.70 -7.27
N VAL A 43 5.10 -13.48 -7.77
CA VAL A 43 4.34 -12.44 -7.06
C VAL A 43 2.88 -12.83 -7.05
N PRO A 44 2.22 -12.91 -5.88
CA PRO A 44 0.79 -13.19 -5.81
C PRO A 44 -0.05 -12.22 -6.65
N ILE A 45 -1.08 -12.71 -7.31
CA ILE A 45 -1.95 -11.89 -8.18
C ILE A 45 -2.51 -10.68 -7.42
N ALA A 46 -2.87 -10.85 -6.14
CA ALA A 46 -3.38 -9.79 -5.28
C ALA A 46 -2.36 -8.65 -5.01
N LEU A 47 -1.10 -8.85 -5.34
CA LEU A 47 -0.02 -7.87 -5.20
C LEU A 47 0.48 -7.33 -6.54
N ARG A 48 -0.17 -7.71 -7.64
CA ARG A 48 0.12 -7.19 -8.99
C ARG A 48 -0.85 -6.07 -9.31
N PHE A 49 -0.36 -4.86 -9.29
CA PHE A 49 -1.17 -3.66 -9.51
C PHE A 49 -1.12 -3.23 -10.98
N ALA A 50 -2.29 -2.95 -11.55
CA ALA A 50 -2.39 -2.24 -12.82
C ALA A 50 -1.96 -0.77 -12.65
N ARG A 51 -1.68 -0.09 -13.75
CA ARG A 51 -1.30 1.33 -13.73
C ARG A 51 -2.33 2.20 -13.01
N GLU A 52 -3.60 1.96 -13.28
CA GLU A 52 -4.73 2.68 -12.70
C GLU A 52 -4.80 2.49 -11.19
N GLU A 53 -4.60 1.26 -10.72
CA GLU A 53 -4.57 0.92 -9.30
C GLU A 53 -3.37 1.55 -8.59
N LEU A 54 -2.19 1.56 -9.24
CA LEU A 54 -1.00 2.24 -8.74
C LEU A 54 -1.27 3.74 -8.55
N PHE A 55 -1.90 4.40 -9.53
CA PHE A 55 -2.19 5.83 -9.48
C PHE A 55 -3.25 6.17 -8.43
N ASP A 56 -4.29 5.36 -8.33
CA ASP A 56 -5.31 5.51 -7.27
C ASP A 56 -4.68 5.32 -5.89
N LEU A 57 -3.85 4.31 -5.71
CA LEU A 57 -3.13 4.06 -4.47
C LEU A 57 -2.19 5.22 -4.11
N ALA A 58 -1.44 5.76 -5.07
CA ALA A 58 -0.56 6.91 -4.86
C ALA A 58 -1.38 8.15 -4.46
N ALA A 59 -2.51 8.41 -5.14
CA ALA A 59 -3.38 9.53 -4.81
C ALA A 59 -3.94 9.42 -3.38
N ARG A 60 -4.46 8.26 -3.00
CA ARG A 60 -4.95 7.99 -1.63
C ARG A 60 -3.84 8.07 -0.58
N SER A 61 -2.60 7.86 -0.99
CA SER A 61 -1.42 7.98 -0.12
C SER A 61 -0.83 9.40 -0.06
N GLY A 62 -1.58 10.40 -0.51
CA GLY A 62 -1.15 11.80 -0.42
C GLY A 62 -0.18 12.24 -1.50
N PHE A 63 -0.17 11.57 -2.65
CA PHE A 63 0.57 12.01 -3.82
C PHE A 63 -0.35 12.57 -4.89
N ARG A 64 0.01 13.70 -5.47
CA ARG A 64 -0.61 14.23 -6.68
C ARG A 64 0.20 13.81 -7.89
N LEU A 65 -0.42 13.05 -8.81
CA LEU A 65 0.18 12.70 -10.09
C LEU A 65 0.27 13.96 -10.96
N ASN A 66 1.49 14.27 -11.46
CA ASN A 66 1.72 15.44 -12.30
C ASN A 66 1.64 15.08 -13.79
N ARG A 67 2.47 14.12 -14.22
CA ARG A 67 2.56 13.65 -15.60
C ARG A 67 2.87 12.15 -15.61
N TRP A 68 2.38 11.48 -16.65
CA TRP A 68 2.75 10.10 -16.92
C TRP A 68 2.73 9.82 -18.43
N ARG A 69 3.46 8.80 -18.81
CA ARG A 69 3.43 8.22 -20.16
C ARG A 69 3.88 6.77 -20.13
N THR A 70 3.52 6.03 -21.16
CA THR A 70 4.01 4.67 -21.41
C THR A 70 4.74 4.66 -22.73
N ASP A 71 5.98 4.20 -22.72
CA ASP A 71 6.83 4.11 -23.91
C ASP A 71 7.32 2.67 -24.08
N SER A 72 7.53 2.25 -25.33
CA SER A 72 8.23 1.00 -25.63
C SER A 72 9.70 1.31 -25.85
N LEU A 73 10.57 0.78 -24.99
CA LEU A 73 12.01 1.02 -25.05
C LEU A 73 12.79 -0.28 -25.32
N PRO A 74 13.90 -0.20 -26.08
CA PRO A 74 14.82 -1.32 -26.19
C PRO A 74 15.42 -1.67 -24.84
N TYR A 75 15.33 -2.94 -24.45
CA TYR A 75 15.88 -3.45 -23.21
C TYR A 75 16.84 -4.62 -23.46
N LEU A 76 17.99 -4.59 -22.79
CA LEU A 76 19.06 -5.57 -23.00
C LEU A 76 19.52 -5.70 -24.47
N VAL A 77 19.45 -4.60 -25.21
CA VAL A 77 19.93 -4.54 -26.59
C VAL A 77 21.42 -4.21 -26.63
N SER A 78 22.16 -5.01 -27.33
CA SER A 78 23.58 -4.79 -27.62
C SER A 78 23.82 -4.96 -29.12
N THR A 79 24.71 -4.19 -29.71
CA THR A 79 25.15 -4.35 -31.09
C THR A 79 25.80 -5.71 -31.35
N LEU A 80 26.27 -6.38 -30.30
CA LEU A 80 26.92 -7.70 -30.36
C LEU A 80 25.94 -8.85 -30.02
N ASN A 81 24.77 -8.55 -29.50
CA ASN A 81 23.79 -9.55 -29.07
C ASN A 81 22.44 -9.26 -29.72
N GLY A 82 22.06 -10.03 -30.73
CA GLY A 82 20.76 -9.93 -31.40
C GLY A 82 19.54 -10.32 -30.60
N ARG A 83 19.66 -10.52 -29.26
CA ARG A 83 18.59 -10.95 -28.37
C ARG A 83 17.95 -9.83 -27.55
N GLY A 84 18.02 -8.61 -28.03
CA GLY A 84 17.30 -7.49 -27.38
C GLY A 84 15.79 -7.71 -27.39
N LYS A 85 15.11 -7.21 -26.36
CA LYS A 85 13.65 -7.14 -26.31
C LYS A 85 13.18 -5.70 -26.16
N MET A 86 11.94 -5.46 -26.60
CA MET A 86 11.24 -4.21 -26.30
C MET A 86 10.51 -4.36 -24.99
N GLU A 87 10.60 -3.36 -24.11
CA GLU A 87 9.91 -3.35 -22.84
C GLU A 87 8.98 -2.14 -22.73
N TRP A 88 7.77 -2.36 -22.25
CA TRP A 88 6.83 -1.27 -21.97
C TRP A 88 7.16 -0.64 -20.62
N VAL A 89 7.50 0.63 -20.64
CA VAL A 89 8.00 1.38 -19.49
C VAL A 89 6.99 2.46 -19.12
N LEU A 90 6.52 2.42 -17.88
CA LEU A 90 5.73 3.47 -17.28
C LEU A 90 6.64 4.53 -16.66
N THR A 91 6.58 5.74 -17.20
CA THR A 91 7.25 6.91 -16.65
C THR A 91 6.20 7.82 -16.02
N PHE A 92 6.39 8.21 -14.77
CA PHE A 92 5.54 9.21 -14.15
C PHE A 92 6.30 10.07 -13.14
N SER A 93 5.71 11.22 -12.83
CA SER A 93 6.10 12.05 -11.71
C SER A 93 4.90 12.33 -10.82
N ALA A 94 5.12 12.28 -9.51
CA ALA A 94 4.13 12.60 -8.51
C ALA A 94 4.74 13.47 -7.42
N THR A 95 3.97 14.43 -6.90
CA THR A 95 4.38 15.34 -5.83
C THR A 95 3.69 14.92 -4.54
N LYS A 96 4.45 14.80 -3.45
CA LYS A 96 3.86 14.63 -2.13
C LYS A 96 3.10 15.91 -1.75
N LEU A 97 1.82 15.76 -1.44
CA LEU A 97 1.00 16.84 -0.94
C LEU A 97 1.38 17.19 0.51
N GLU A 98 1.14 18.41 0.91
CA GLU A 98 1.11 18.77 2.32
C GLU A 98 -0.03 17.98 2.99
N ALA A 99 0.18 17.57 4.25
CA ALA A 99 -0.91 17.01 5.01
C ALA A 99 -2.07 18.03 5.01
N PRO A 100 -3.31 17.62 4.74
CA PRO A 100 -4.44 18.53 4.87
C PRO A 100 -4.38 19.13 6.28
N SER A 101 -4.38 20.46 6.36
CA SER A 101 -4.63 21.15 7.62
C SER A 101 -5.97 20.64 8.14
N ASP A 102 -6.02 20.23 9.41
CA ASP A 102 -7.17 19.66 10.11
C ASP A 102 -8.50 20.31 9.66
N GLY A 103 -9.19 19.73 8.69
CA GLY A 103 -10.44 20.28 8.18
C GLY A 103 -11.00 19.70 6.88
N GLU A 104 -10.19 19.10 6.03
CA GLU A 104 -10.67 18.51 4.78
C GLU A 104 -10.23 17.05 4.63
N SER A 105 -10.82 16.17 5.41
CA SER A 105 -10.88 14.76 5.05
C SER A 105 -11.88 14.63 3.89
N SER A 106 -11.38 14.46 2.67
CA SER A 106 -12.25 14.01 1.58
C SER A 106 -12.86 12.67 2.01
N GLU A 107 -14.18 12.57 1.98
CA GLU A 107 -14.96 11.37 2.41
C GLU A 107 -14.54 10.07 1.72
N ASP A 108 -13.69 10.14 0.70
CA ASP A 108 -13.21 9.00 -0.10
C ASP A 108 -11.79 8.51 0.23
N SER A 109 -11.06 9.13 1.17
CA SER A 109 -9.70 8.73 1.47
C SER A 109 -9.63 7.66 2.56
N LEU A 110 -8.79 6.62 2.35
CA LEU A 110 -8.49 5.66 3.41
C LEU A 110 -7.86 6.37 4.62
N PRO A 111 -8.16 5.92 5.85
CA PRO A 111 -7.60 6.52 7.05
C PRO A 111 -6.06 6.57 7.00
N PRO A 112 -5.43 7.67 7.44
CA PRO A 112 -3.97 7.82 7.40
C PRO A 112 -3.22 6.68 8.09
N TRP A 113 -3.72 6.16 9.21
CA TRP A 113 -3.09 5.07 9.95
C TRP A 113 -3.15 3.72 9.19
N LEU A 114 -4.07 3.55 8.25
CA LEU A 114 -4.12 2.36 7.39
C LEU A 114 -3.09 2.45 6.26
N ILE A 115 -2.78 3.66 5.82
CA ILE A 115 -1.80 3.94 4.77
C ILE A 115 -0.39 4.00 5.36
N PHE A 116 -0.23 4.77 6.45
CA PHE A 116 1.06 5.03 7.09
C PHE A 116 1.25 4.11 8.29
N ARG A 117 1.90 2.99 8.08
CA ARG A 117 2.10 1.91 9.06
C ARG A 117 2.77 2.32 10.37
N HIS A 118 3.36 3.52 10.45
CA HIS A 118 3.97 4.08 11.65
C HIS A 118 3.01 4.92 12.50
N LEU A 119 1.78 5.14 12.02
CA LEU A 119 0.76 5.82 12.79
C LEU A 119 -0.01 4.81 13.67
N PRO A 120 -0.39 5.19 14.89
CA PRO A 120 -1.18 4.34 15.76
C PRO A 120 -2.59 4.13 15.20
N ILE A 121 -3.09 2.91 15.33
CA ILE A 121 -4.46 2.54 14.95
C ILE A 121 -5.39 3.04 16.05
N PRO A 122 -6.37 3.94 15.78
CA PRO A 122 -7.28 4.43 16.79
C PRO A 122 -8.21 3.32 17.31
N THR A 123 -8.62 3.41 18.56
CA THR A 123 -9.69 2.57 19.10
C THR A 123 -11.03 3.03 18.56
N PHE A 124 -12.01 2.12 18.46
CA PHE A 124 -13.34 2.45 17.96
C PHE A 124 -14.47 1.95 18.88
N PRO A 125 -15.65 2.57 18.83
CA PRO A 125 -16.80 2.14 19.60
C PRO A 125 -17.21 0.70 19.30
N GLY A 126 -17.47 -0.10 20.32
CA GLY A 126 -17.87 -1.51 20.18
C GLY A 126 -16.72 -2.49 19.94
N GLN A 127 -15.48 -2.04 19.87
CA GLN A 127 -14.31 -2.90 19.67
C GLN A 127 -14.24 -4.03 20.72
N SER A 128 -14.51 -3.74 21.98
CA SER A 128 -14.49 -4.72 23.08
C SER A 128 -15.61 -5.79 22.97
N LEU A 129 -16.65 -5.51 22.19
CA LEU A 129 -17.76 -6.43 21.93
C LEU A 129 -17.54 -7.25 20.66
N PHE A 130 -16.47 -6.94 19.91
CA PHE A 130 -16.16 -7.63 18.67
C PHE A 130 -15.69 -9.05 18.96
N TRP A 131 -16.36 -10.02 18.33
CA TRP A 131 -16.00 -11.42 18.38
C TRP A 131 -15.88 -12.01 16.97
N SER A 132 -14.91 -12.88 16.75
CA SER A 132 -14.71 -13.57 15.48
C SER A 132 -14.28 -15.01 15.73
N GLU A 133 -14.82 -15.93 14.92
CA GLU A 133 -14.40 -17.34 14.90
C GLU A 133 -12.97 -17.53 14.34
N THR A 134 -12.47 -16.55 13.61
CA THR A 134 -11.13 -16.56 13.03
C THR A 134 -10.12 -16.06 14.06
N PRO A 135 -9.21 -16.91 14.58
CA PRO A 135 -8.25 -16.50 15.63
C PRO A 135 -7.38 -15.29 15.25
N VAL A 136 -6.95 -15.21 13.98
CA VAL A 136 -6.15 -14.10 13.48
C VAL A 136 -6.94 -12.79 13.53
N PHE A 137 -8.18 -12.82 13.11
CA PHE A 137 -9.07 -11.66 13.12
C PHE A 137 -9.33 -11.15 14.54
N GLN A 138 -9.61 -12.08 15.47
CA GLN A 138 -9.77 -11.74 16.90
C GLN A 138 -8.48 -11.15 17.47
N MET A 139 -7.32 -11.69 17.12
CA MET A 139 -6.03 -11.18 17.55
C MET A 139 -5.76 -9.76 17.03
N VAL A 140 -6.06 -9.47 15.77
CA VAL A 140 -5.93 -8.13 15.19
C VAL A 140 -6.77 -7.14 15.98
N VAL A 141 -8.08 -7.40 16.14
CA VAL A 141 -8.99 -6.47 16.80
C VAL A 141 -8.61 -6.25 18.27
N SER A 142 -8.27 -7.33 19.00
CA SER A 142 -7.88 -7.22 20.42
C SER A 142 -6.53 -6.49 20.63
N SER A 143 -5.73 -6.38 19.57
CA SER A 143 -4.44 -5.68 19.61
C SER A 143 -4.55 -4.17 19.42
N ILE A 144 -5.69 -3.66 18.98
CA ILE A 144 -5.91 -2.21 18.79
C ILE A 144 -6.09 -1.55 20.15
N ASP A 145 -5.19 -0.64 20.51
CA ASP A 145 -5.20 0.06 21.79
C ASP A 145 -5.04 1.60 21.67
N GLY A 146 -5.09 2.12 20.46
CA GLY A 146 -4.87 3.53 20.18
C GLY A 146 -3.40 3.96 20.21
N ARG A 147 -2.47 3.03 20.42
CA ARG A 147 -1.02 3.28 20.51
C ARG A 147 -0.22 2.43 19.53
N ARG A 148 -0.66 1.19 19.29
CA ARG A 148 -0.01 0.27 18.37
C ARG A 148 -0.24 0.68 16.94
N THR A 149 0.83 0.57 16.18
CA THR A 149 0.85 0.79 14.74
C THR A 149 0.46 -0.49 14.00
N LEU A 150 0.26 -0.40 12.70
CA LEU A 150 0.02 -1.58 11.85
C LEU A 150 1.18 -2.57 11.91
N ASP A 151 2.43 -2.07 11.99
CA ASP A 151 3.62 -2.92 12.13
C ASP A 151 3.65 -3.66 13.46
N ASP A 152 3.27 -3.00 14.57
CA ASP A 152 3.19 -3.63 15.89
C ASP A 152 2.15 -4.74 15.93
N VAL A 153 0.97 -4.51 15.33
CA VAL A 153 -0.10 -5.51 15.24
C VAL A 153 0.33 -6.67 14.34
N ALA A 154 0.98 -6.40 13.21
CA ALA A 154 1.50 -7.45 12.32
C ALA A 154 2.58 -8.31 13.01
N GLN A 155 3.43 -7.70 13.82
CA GLN A 155 4.43 -8.41 14.63
C GLN A 155 3.77 -9.35 15.63
N LEU A 156 2.76 -8.87 16.38
CA LEU A 156 2.01 -9.69 17.34
C LEU A 156 1.30 -10.87 16.66
N VAL A 157 0.70 -10.65 15.49
CA VAL A 157 0.07 -11.70 14.69
C VAL A 157 1.11 -12.73 14.24
N SER A 158 2.30 -12.29 13.80
CA SER A 158 3.41 -13.16 13.43
C SER A 158 3.87 -14.05 14.58
N GLU A 159 4.01 -13.49 15.77
CA GLU A 159 4.42 -14.20 16.98
C GLU A 159 3.34 -15.20 17.45
N GLY A 160 2.07 -14.84 17.34
CA GLY A 160 0.95 -15.73 17.68
C GLY A 160 0.77 -16.87 16.70
N ALA A 161 1.04 -16.64 15.43
CA ALA A 161 0.92 -17.60 14.35
C ALA A 161 2.15 -18.50 14.17
N ARG A 162 2.79 -18.94 15.23
CA ARG A 162 4.09 -19.67 15.33
C ARG A 162 4.38 -20.80 14.35
N ARG A 163 3.49 -21.08 13.37
CA ARG A 163 3.65 -22.07 12.30
C ARG A 163 3.29 -21.55 10.92
N SER A 164 3.16 -20.23 10.78
CA SER A 164 2.83 -19.65 9.48
C SER A 164 4.10 -19.48 8.65
N GLU A 165 4.15 -20.06 7.46
CA GLU A 165 5.18 -19.83 6.44
C GLU A 165 5.02 -18.45 5.77
N LEU A 166 4.14 -17.59 6.28
CA LEU A 166 3.85 -16.29 5.69
C LEU A 166 4.97 -15.29 5.97
N SER A 167 5.34 -14.55 4.94
CA SER A 167 6.25 -13.40 5.08
C SER A 167 5.58 -12.26 5.86
N MET A 168 6.38 -11.37 6.44
CA MET A 168 5.86 -10.18 7.13
C MET A 168 5.00 -9.28 6.22
N SER A 169 5.28 -9.23 4.92
CA SER A 169 4.45 -8.50 3.96
C SER A 169 3.07 -9.12 3.80
N GLN A 170 2.98 -10.44 3.74
CA GLN A 170 1.70 -11.17 3.68
C GLN A 170 0.89 -11.00 4.98
N ILE A 171 1.57 -11.02 6.13
CA ILE A 171 0.93 -10.79 7.43
C ILE A 171 0.38 -9.36 7.52
N ARG A 172 1.15 -8.36 7.10
CA ARG A 172 0.69 -6.96 7.04
C ARG A 172 -0.52 -6.79 6.11
N SER A 173 -0.50 -7.45 4.97
CA SER A 173 -1.64 -7.42 4.03
C SER A 173 -2.89 -8.01 4.67
N ALA A 174 -2.77 -9.15 5.36
CA ALA A 174 -3.88 -9.77 6.07
C ALA A 174 -4.41 -8.88 7.22
N VAL A 175 -3.51 -8.25 7.98
CA VAL A 175 -3.88 -7.30 9.05
C VAL A 175 -4.63 -6.10 8.47
N ARG A 176 -4.16 -5.52 7.36
CA ARG A 176 -4.88 -4.42 6.69
C ARG A 176 -6.27 -4.83 6.23
N GLN A 177 -6.39 -6.01 5.63
CA GLN A 177 -7.69 -6.51 5.20
C GLN A 177 -8.64 -6.64 6.38
N CYS A 178 -8.21 -7.23 7.49
CA CYS A 178 -9.02 -7.33 8.71
C CYS A 178 -9.45 -5.94 9.22
N LEU A 179 -8.52 -4.97 9.25
CA LEU A 179 -8.81 -3.61 9.72
C LEU A 179 -9.81 -2.90 8.79
N THR A 180 -9.69 -3.08 7.48
CA THR A 180 -10.64 -2.52 6.51
C THR A 180 -12.05 -3.08 6.70
N GLU A 181 -12.18 -4.33 7.13
CA GLU A 181 -13.47 -4.95 7.36
C GLU A 181 -14.13 -4.54 8.69
N VAL A 182 -13.34 -4.21 9.71
CA VAL A 182 -13.89 -3.97 11.08
C VAL A 182 -13.87 -2.52 11.50
N HIS A 183 -12.87 -1.73 11.11
CA HIS A 183 -12.72 -0.38 11.61
C HIS A 183 -13.71 0.58 10.94
N PRO A 184 -14.52 1.35 11.71
CA PRO A 184 -15.56 2.21 11.14
C PRO A 184 -15.03 3.24 10.13
N GLU A 185 -13.84 3.81 10.38
CA GLU A 185 -13.21 4.76 9.46
C GLU A 185 -12.82 4.14 8.09
N CYS A 186 -12.79 2.81 7.97
CA CYS A 186 -12.50 2.10 6.73
C CYS A 186 -13.78 1.66 6.00
N ARG A 187 -14.91 1.62 6.72
CA ARG A 187 -16.18 1.22 6.12
C ARG A 187 -16.74 2.40 5.35
N ARG A 188 -16.84 2.26 4.04
CA ARG A 188 -17.70 3.14 3.24
C ARG A 188 -19.11 2.94 3.76
N GLU A 189 -19.79 3.99 4.17
CA GLU A 189 -21.23 3.96 4.28
C GLU A 189 -21.75 3.63 2.87
N GLY A 190 -22.10 2.37 2.68
CA GLY A 190 -22.83 1.96 1.50
C GLY A 190 -24.07 2.83 1.44
N SER A 191 -24.18 3.65 0.42
CA SER A 191 -25.38 4.40 0.11
C SER A 191 -26.57 3.45 0.23
N ALA A 192 -27.32 3.60 1.30
CA ALA A 192 -28.66 3.08 1.39
C ALA A 192 -29.48 3.86 0.36
N ASN A 193 -29.58 3.34 -0.85
CA ASN A 193 -30.65 3.68 -1.76
C ASN A 193 -31.75 2.65 -1.56
N ASP A 194 -32.76 3.07 -0.79
CA ASP A 194 -34.12 2.61 -0.96
C ASP A 194 -34.74 3.23 -2.23
#